data_28c92a68162547c4f85e4b4e09247947
#
_entry.id   28c92a68162547c4f85e4b4e09247947
#
_cell.length_a   1.000
_cell.length_b   1.000
_cell.length_c   1.000
_cell.angle_alpha   90.00
_cell.angle_beta   90.00
_cell.angle_gamma   90.00
#
_symmetry.space_group_name_H-M   'P 1'
#
loop_
_entity.id
_entity.type
_entity.pdbx_description
1 polymer ?
#
loop_
_entity_poly.entity_id
_entity_poly.type
_entity_poly.pdbx_seq_one_letter_code
_entity_poly.pdbx_strand_id
1 'polypeptide(L)'
;IGSKKWIIKIMKTEERTDFLDRGQLRLYFEQGCKPYSEWGIGSEYENFIFDTDLKRPVGYEGPKSISKVFDVLIKKFGWAPLFEKSKIVGLEKDKANISLEPGGQFELSGAIKKTIHEVDQEMKFFMQNMKVVCEELGLRLFSIGAAPNSKRDDMPIMPKNRYKKI
;
A
#
# COMPACT_ATOMS: atom_id res chain seq x y z
N ILE A 1 22.13 -4.67 23.33
CA ILE A 1 21.93 -6.09 22.98
C ILE A 1 20.50 -6.43 23.41
N GLY A 2 19.55 -6.57 22.53
CA GLY A 2 18.16 -6.92 22.84
C GLY A 2 17.24 -6.53 21.71
N SER A 3 17.16 -7.37 20.69
CA SER A 3 16.21 -7.23 19.59
C SER A 3 14.79 -7.35 20.12
N LYS A 4 14.08 -6.25 20.26
CA LYS A 4 12.61 -6.28 20.44
C LYS A 4 11.99 -6.64 19.09
N LYS A 5 11.68 -7.93 18.90
CA LYS A 5 10.77 -8.41 17.87
C LYS A 5 9.40 -7.75 18.11
N TRP A 6 9.00 -6.85 17.23
CA TRP A 6 7.63 -6.40 17.14
C TRP A 6 6.82 -7.55 16.55
N ILE A 7 6.19 -8.34 17.43
CA ILE A 7 5.20 -9.33 17.02
C ILE A 7 3.95 -8.52 16.70
N ILE A 8 3.68 -8.31 15.42
CA ILE A 8 2.33 -7.94 14.97
C ILE A 8 1.45 -9.14 15.32
N LYS A 9 0.78 -9.04 16.45
CA LYS A 9 -0.24 -9.99 16.85
C LYS A 9 -1.40 -9.81 15.89
N ILE A 10 -1.44 -10.63 14.83
CA ILE A 10 -2.65 -10.77 14.02
C ILE A 10 -3.76 -11.14 15.00
N MET A 11 -4.62 -10.19 15.32
CA MET A 11 -5.81 -10.46 16.09
C MET A 11 -6.66 -11.43 15.26
N LYS A 12 -6.65 -12.71 15.66
CA LYS A 12 -7.72 -13.62 15.27
C LYS A 12 -9.02 -12.90 15.63
N THR A 13 -9.87 -12.69 14.65
CA THR A 13 -11.25 -12.26 14.85
C THR A 13 -11.99 -13.42 15.55
N GLU A 14 -11.80 -13.54 16.85
CA GLU A 14 -12.83 -14.10 17.71
C GLU A 14 -13.93 -13.06 17.73
N GLU A 15 -15.15 -13.48 17.45
CA GLU A 15 -16.33 -12.63 17.57
C GLU A 15 -16.38 -12.09 19.00
N ARG A 16 -15.85 -10.88 19.21
CA ARG A 16 -15.97 -10.16 20.47
C ARG A 16 -17.40 -9.65 20.55
N THR A 17 -18.20 -10.33 21.35
CA THR A 17 -19.55 -9.90 21.72
C THR A 17 -19.54 -8.80 22.78
N ASP A 18 -18.38 -8.38 23.26
CA ASP A 18 -18.23 -7.34 24.27
C ASP A 18 -18.34 -5.96 23.62
N PHE A 19 -19.42 -5.26 23.92
CA PHE A 19 -19.59 -3.86 23.53
C PHE A 19 -18.56 -3.01 24.28
N LEU A 20 -17.74 -2.28 23.53
CA LEU A 20 -16.84 -1.27 24.10
C LEU A 20 -17.64 -0.13 24.69
N ASP A 21 -17.38 0.20 25.95
CA ASP A 21 -17.95 1.41 26.55
C ASP A 21 -17.17 2.68 26.10
N ARG A 22 -17.75 3.85 26.38
CA ARG A 22 -17.14 5.14 26.03
C ARG A 22 -15.77 5.34 26.67
N GLY A 23 -15.56 4.82 27.88
CA GLY A 23 -14.28 4.92 28.61
C GLY A 23 -13.21 4.09 27.93
N GLN A 24 -13.53 2.89 27.51
CA GLN A 24 -12.60 2.00 26.76
C GLN A 24 -12.21 2.61 25.42
N LEU A 25 -13.16 3.21 24.68
CA LEU A 25 -12.85 3.91 23.42
C LEU A 25 -11.95 5.12 23.66
N ARG A 26 -12.23 5.93 24.68
CA ARG A 26 -11.38 7.07 25.05
C ARG A 26 -9.97 6.64 25.40
N LEU A 27 -9.83 5.63 26.26
CA LEU A 27 -8.52 5.08 26.63
C LEU A 27 -7.73 4.57 25.43
N TYR A 28 -8.39 3.94 24.47
CA TYR A 28 -7.73 3.47 23.24
C TYR A 28 -7.07 4.62 22.47
N PHE A 29 -7.78 5.76 22.31
CA PHE A 29 -7.22 6.95 21.66
C PHE A 29 -6.14 7.63 22.50
N GLU A 30 -6.35 7.76 23.81
CA GLU A 30 -5.39 8.38 24.72
C GLU A 30 -4.07 7.58 24.75
N GLN A 31 -4.12 6.25 24.72
CA GLN A 31 -2.94 5.39 24.64
C GLN A 31 -2.17 5.53 23.31
N GLY A 32 -2.84 5.99 22.26
CA GLY A 32 -2.22 6.32 20.98
C GLY A 32 -1.49 7.67 20.96
N CYS A 33 -1.71 8.53 21.95
CA CYS A 33 -1.05 9.81 22.02
C CYS A 33 0.45 9.66 22.30
N LYS A 34 1.27 10.31 21.49
CA LYS A 34 2.72 10.29 21.60
C LYS A 34 3.26 11.63 22.06
N PRO A 35 4.35 11.63 22.85
CA PRO A 35 5.02 12.88 23.20
C PRO A 35 5.58 13.56 21.93
N TYR A 36 5.72 14.88 21.95
CA TYR A 36 6.19 15.67 20.82
C TYR A 36 7.51 15.18 20.21
N SER A 37 8.43 14.69 21.04
CA SER A 37 9.71 14.10 20.60
C SER A 37 9.56 12.87 19.69
N GLU A 38 8.42 12.17 19.77
CA GLU A 38 8.13 10.98 18.96
C GLU A 38 7.26 11.30 17.73
N TRP A 39 6.84 12.54 17.55
CA TRP A 39 6.04 12.92 16.40
C TRP A 39 6.83 12.73 15.10
N GLY A 40 6.12 12.39 14.06
CA GLY A 40 6.65 12.20 12.72
C GLY A 40 5.59 12.42 11.68
N ILE A 41 6.01 12.48 10.44
CA ILE A 41 5.15 12.65 9.27
C ILE A 41 5.01 11.29 8.62
N GLY A 42 3.79 10.77 8.53
CA GLY A 42 3.41 9.66 7.65
C GLY A 42 2.87 10.23 6.36
N SER A 43 3.23 9.63 5.26
CA SER A 43 2.76 10.03 3.93
C SER A 43 2.10 8.86 3.23
N GLU A 44 1.02 9.13 2.50
CA GLU A 44 0.34 8.17 1.65
C GLU A 44 0.25 8.74 0.25
N TYR A 45 0.62 7.94 -0.75
CA TYR A 45 0.62 8.32 -2.16
C TYR A 45 -0.22 7.33 -2.94
N GLU A 46 -1.38 7.78 -3.32
CA GLU A 46 -2.33 7.00 -4.11
C GLU A 46 -2.08 7.18 -5.61
N ASN A 47 -1.97 6.07 -6.30
CA ASN A 47 -1.68 6.06 -7.72
C ASN A 47 -2.55 5.03 -8.44
N PHE A 48 -2.70 5.21 -9.74
CA PHE A 48 -3.18 4.16 -10.63
C PHE A 48 -2.10 3.81 -11.65
N ILE A 49 -1.97 2.52 -11.97
CA ILE A 49 -1.10 2.03 -13.04
C ILE A 49 -1.97 1.71 -14.24
N PHE A 50 -1.68 2.37 -15.36
CA PHE A 50 -2.45 2.26 -16.60
C PHE A 50 -1.66 1.51 -17.66
N ASP A 51 -2.37 0.66 -18.40
CA ASP A 51 -1.91 0.21 -19.70
C ASP A 51 -2.04 1.36 -20.72
N THR A 52 -0.94 1.72 -21.35
CA THR A 52 -0.90 2.83 -22.31
C THR A 52 -1.72 2.58 -23.57
N ASP A 53 -1.85 1.31 -23.97
CA ASP A 53 -2.55 0.92 -25.18
C ASP A 53 -4.07 0.87 -24.92
N LEU A 54 -4.46 0.31 -23.77
CA LEU A 54 -5.87 0.13 -23.40
C LEU A 54 -6.47 1.34 -22.69
N LYS A 55 -5.64 2.32 -22.25
CA LYS A 55 -6.03 3.55 -21.52
C LYS A 55 -6.91 3.27 -20.29
N ARG A 56 -6.65 2.18 -19.60
CA ARG A 56 -7.39 1.76 -18.40
C ARG A 56 -6.44 1.23 -17.32
N PRO A 57 -6.86 1.20 -16.03
CA PRO A 57 -6.11 0.58 -14.97
C PRO A 57 -5.81 -0.89 -15.28
N VAL A 58 -4.60 -1.33 -14.94
CA VAL A 58 -4.20 -2.73 -15.14
C VAL A 58 -4.82 -3.64 -14.10
N GLY A 59 -5.17 -4.86 -14.52
CA GLY A 59 -5.61 -5.91 -13.62
C GLY A 59 -4.46 -6.49 -12.79
N TYR A 60 -4.82 -7.40 -11.88
CA TYR A 60 -3.83 -8.06 -11.04
C TYR A 60 -2.96 -9.06 -11.83
N GLU A 61 -3.52 -9.79 -12.79
CA GLU A 61 -2.84 -10.81 -13.59
C GLU A 61 -2.76 -10.40 -15.07
N GLY A 62 -1.83 -11.02 -15.79
CA GLY A 62 -1.61 -10.80 -17.22
C GLY A 62 -0.20 -10.32 -17.54
N PRO A 63 0.11 -10.09 -18.83
CA PRO A 63 1.45 -9.66 -19.26
C PRO A 63 1.77 -8.23 -18.80
N LYS A 64 0.78 -7.34 -18.76
CA LYS A 64 0.83 -5.98 -18.22
C LYS A 64 -0.09 -5.94 -17.00
N SER A 65 0.45 -6.09 -15.79
CA SER A 65 -0.35 -6.31 -14.58
C SER A 65 0.36 -5.88 -13.30
N ILE A 66 -0.40 -5.73 -12.22
CA ILE A 66 0.13 -5.45 -10.88
C ILE A 66 1.12 -6.53 -10.43
N SER A 67 0.85 -7.81 -10.70
CA SER A 67 1.77 -8.88 -10.33
C SER A 67 3.14 -8.73 -11.01
N LYS A 68 3.17 -8.27 -12.26
CA LYS A 68 4.42 -7.98 -12.98
C LYS A 68 5.15 -6.76 -12.42
N VAL A 69 4.41 -5.73 -12.03
CA VAL A 69 4.98 -4.57 -11.32
C VAL A 69 5.66 -5.02 -10.02
N PHE A 70 5.00 -5.86 -9.23
CA PHE A 70 5.59 -6.43 -8.02
C PHE A 70 6.85 -7.26 -8.31
N ASP A 71 6.82 -8.11 -9.34
CA ASP A 71 7.98 -8.91 -9.75
C ASP A 71 9.22 -8.03 -10.02
N VAL A 72 9.04 -6.91 -10.73
CA VAL A 72 10.15 -5.99 -11.05
C VAL A 72 10.63 -5.26 -9.81
N LEU A 73 9.70 -4.76 -8.96
CA LEU A 73 10.05 -4.09 -7.69
C LEU A 73 10.83 -5.00 -6.76
N ILE A 74 10.43 -6.26 -6.64
CA ILE A 74 11.14 -7.27 -5.84
C ILE A 74 12.54 -7.50 -6.39
N LYS A 75 12.63 -7.80 -7.68
CA LYS A 75 13.90 -8.22 -8.32
C LYS A 75 14.92 -7.09 -8.42
N LYS A 76 14.49 -5.89 -8.81
CA LYS A 76 15.41 -4.78 -9.07
C LYS A 76 15.63 -3.86 -7.89
N PHE A 77 14.63 -3.70 -7.04
CA PHE A 77 14.67 -2.71 -5.98
C PHE A 77 14.63 -3.28 -4.56
N GLY A 78 14.59 -4.63 -4.44
CA GLY A 78 14.71 -5.32 -3.17
C GLY A 78 13.52 -5.14 -2.22
N TRP A 79 12.31 -4.95 -2.77
CA TRP A 79 11.09 -4.98 -1.99
C TRP A 79 10.78 -6.40 -1.51
N ALA A 80 10.31 -6.57 -0.31
CA ALA A 80 9.87 -7.85 0.25
C ALA A 80 8.38 -8.06 0.02
N PRO A 81 7.95 -9.23 -0.48
CA PRO A 81 6.54 -9.48 -0.77
C PRO A 81 5.71 -9.74 0.49
N LEU A 82 4.51 -9.16 0.54
CA LEU A 82 3.47 -9.45 1.51
C LEU A 82 2.40 -10.33 0.87
N PHE A 83 2.14 -11.48 1.48
CA PHE A 83 1.23 -12.47 0.92
C PHE A 83 -0.10 -12.51 1.64
N GLU A 84 -1.16 -12.72 0.86
CA GLU A 84 -2.46 -13.21 1.34
C GLU A 84 -2.77 -14.51 0.59
N LYS A 85 -2.74 -15.63 1.32
CA LYS A 85 -2.72 -16.98 0.74
C LYS A 85 -1.50 -17.14 -0.20
N SER A 86 -1.73 -17.40 -1.50
CA SER A 86 -0.68 -17.58 -2.52
C SER A 86 -0.44 -16.34 -3.39
N LYS A 87 -1.13 -15.22 -3.12
CA LYS A 87 -1.03 -13.99 -3.91
C LYS A 87 -0.25 -12.91 -3.16
N ILE A 88 0.61 -12.20 -3.87
CA ILE A 88 1.27 -11.00 -3.33
C ILE A 88 0.24 -9.87 -3.34
N VAL A 89 -0.09 -9.32 -2.17
CA VAL A 89 -1.08 -8.25 -2.03
C VAL A 89 -0.47 -6.92 -1.63
N GLY A 90 0.83 -6.89 -1.45
CA GLY A 90 1.59 -5.70 -1.11
C GLY A 90 3.08 -6.00 -1.07
N LEU A 91 3.86 -4.97 -0.84
CA LEU A 91 5.31 -5.06 -0.66
C LEU A 91 5.72 -4.23 0.54
N GLU A 92 6.85 -4.57 1.17
CA GLU A 92 7.43 -3.76 2.24
C GLU A 92 8.92 -3.52 2.00
N LYS A 93 9.40 -2.35 2.40
CA LYS A 93 10.81 -1.98 2.38
C LYS A 93 11.08 -0.80 3.30
N ASP A 94 12.12 -0.89 4.13
CA ASP A 94 12.62 0.21 4.98
C ASP A 94 11.52 0.93 5.79
N LYS A 95 10.54 0.17 6.31
CA LYS A 95 9.35 0.63 7.05
C LYS A 95 8.27 1.32 6.19
N ALA A 96 8.47 1.43 4.90
CA ALA A 96 7.43 1.79 3.95
C ALA A 96 6.73 0.53 3.43
N ASN A 97 5.51 0.67 2.98
CA ASN A 97 4.81 -0.43 2.33
C ASN A 97 4.07 0.05 1.08
N ILE A 98 3.87 -0.88 0.16
CA ILE A 98 3.01 -0.70 -1.00
C ILE A 98 1.80 -1.60 -0.79
N SER A 99 0.62 -1.04 -0.87
CA SER A 99 -0.64 -1.77 -0.78
C SER A 99 -1.48 -1.63 -2.05
N LEU A 100 -2.43 -2.56 -2.20
CA LEU A 100 -3.44 -2.50 -3.26
C LEU A 100 -4.77 -2.11 -2.63
N GLU A 101 -5.38 -1.06 -3.16
CA GLU A 101 -6.67 -0.59 -2.73
C GLU A 101 -7.77 -0.93 -3.76
N PRO A 102 -9.07 -0.72 -3.46
CA PRO A 102 -10.15 -1.03 -4.38
C PRO A 102 -9.93 -0.41 -5.76
N GLY A 103 -10.30 -1.16 -6.81
CA GLY A 103 -10.15 -0.68 -8.18
C GLY A 103 -8.73 -0.70 -8.73
N GLY A 104 -7.77 -1.32 -8.01
CA GLY A 104 -6.38 -1.41 -8.44
C GLY A 104 -5.57 -0.15 -8.12
N GLN A 105 -6.05 0.68 -7.22
CA GLN A 105 -5.27 1.79 -6.70
C GLN A 105 -4.03 1.25 -6.00
N PHE A 106 -2.88 1.83 -6.34
CA PHE A 106 -1.55 1.41 -5.94
C PHE A 106 -1.00 2.45 -4.97
N GLU A 107 -1.03 2.13 -3.70
CA GLU A 107 -0.70 3.06 -2.63
C GLU A 107 0.70 2.81 -2.09
N LEU A 108 1.50 3.88 -1.97
CA LEU A 108 2.69 3.87 -1.14
C LEU A 108 2.34 4.50 0.21
N SER A 109 2.39 3.73 1.28
CA SER A 109 2.42 4.25 2.66
C SER A 109 3.88 4.38 3.06
N GLY A 110 4.36 5.63 3.12
CA GLY A 110 5.76 5.96 3.41
C GLY A 110 6.16 5.65 4.86
N ALA A 111 7.46 5.52 5.09
CA ALA A 111 7.98 5.41 6.45
C ALA A 111 7.79 6.72 7.22
N ILE A 112 7.59 6.62 8.54
CA ILE A 112 7.49 7.82 9.39
C ILE A 112 8.81 8.59 9.34
N LYS A 113 8.75 9.85 8.92
CA LYS A 113 9.87 10.78 8.77
C LYS A 113 9.80 11.92 9.79
N LYS A 114 10.92 12.57 10.02
CA LYS A 114 10.99 13.73 10.93
C LYS A 114 10.76 15.07 10.21
N THR A 115 11.06 15.12 8.93
CA THR A 115 10.98 16.35 8.13
C THR A 115 10.27 16.12 6.81
N ILE A 116 9.68 17.19 6.28
CA ILE A 116 9.05 17.17 4.94
C ILE A 116 10.08 16.91 3.82
N HIS A 117 11.35 17.27 4.04
CA HIS A 117 12.42 17.00 3.08
C HIS A 117 12.72 15.50 2.96
N GLU A 118 12.66 14.76 4.07
CA GLU A 118 12.80 13.30 4.05
C GLU A 118 11.61 12.61 3.37
N VAL A 119 10.40 13.15 3.54
CA VAL A 119 9.18 12.71 2.84
C VAL A 119 9.34 12.93 1.32
N ASP A 120 9.77 14.11 0.90
CA ASP A 120 10.02 14.44 -0.51
C ASP A 120 11.08 13.51 -1.14
N GLN A 121 12.17 13.24 -0.42
CA GLN A 121 13.20 12.30 -0.88
C GLN A 121 12.65 10.88 -1.07
N GLU A 122 11.85 10.37 -0.13
CA GLU A 122 11.21 9.06 -0.24
C GLU A 122 10.28 8.99 -1.45
N MET A 123 9.44 10.00 -1.65
CA MET A 123 8.57 10.09 -2.81
C MET A 123 9.35 10.13 -4.12
N LYS A 124 10.39 10.95 -4.22
CA LYS A 124 11.24 11.03 -5.41
C LYS A 124 11.89 9.70 -5.74
N PHE A 125 12.39 9.00 -4.73
CA PHE A 125 12.97 7.67 -4.91
C PHE A 125 11.94 6.65 -5.39
N PHE A 126 10.75 6.63 -4.79
CA PHE A 126 9.65 5.79 -5.24
C PHE A 126 9.26 6.08 -6.69
N MET A 127 9.07 7.35 -7.06
CA MET A 127 8.70 7.75 -8.42
C MET A 127 9.78 7.37 -9.46
N GLN A 128 11.07 7.48 -9.11
CA GLN A 128 12.16 7.02 -9.96
C GLN A 128 12.12 5.51 -10.19
N ASN A 129 11.89 4.73 -9.14
CA ASN A 129 11.75 3.28 -9.26
C ASN A 129 10.54 2.91 -10.13
N MET A 130 9.40 3.54 -9.88
CA MET A 130 8.17 3.29 -10.66
C MET A 130 8.32 3.70 -12.13
N LYS A 131 9.09 4.75 -12.43
CA LYS A 131 9.42 5.13 -13.82
C LYS A 131 10.11 3.96 -14.54
N VAL A 132 11.15 3.39 -13.94
CA VAL A 132 11.87 2.23 -14.52
C VAL A 132 10.94 1.03 -14.72
N VAL A 133 10.10 0.72 -13.71
CA VAL A 133 9.12 -0.38 -13.79
C VAL A 133 8.12 -0.17 -14.92
N CYS A 134 7.58 1.04 -15.00
CA CYS A 134 6.58 1.38 -16.01
C CYS A 134 7.16 1.37 -17.44
N GLU A 135 8.38 1.88 -17.62
CA GLU A 135 9.08 1.83 -18.91
C GLU A 135 9.33 0.40 -19.37
N GLU A 136 9.77 -0.49 -18.47
CA GLU A 136 10.02 -1.90 -18.79
C GLU A 136 8.76 -2.67 -19.19
N LEU A 137 7.62 -2.35 -18.56
CA LEU A 137 6.36 -3.07 -18.76
C LEU A 137 5.41 -2.40 -19.78
N GLY A 138 5.77 -1.25 -20.33
CA GLY A 138 4.90 -0.47 -21.21
C GLY A 138 3.66 0.04 -20.47
N LEU A 139 3.86 0.54 -19.25
CA LEU A 139 2.83 1.05 -18.35
C LEU A 139 3.05 2.54 -18.05
N ARG A 140 2.08 3.15 -17.38
CA ARG A 140 2.19 4.50 -16.82
C ARG A 140 1.60 4.57 -15.43
N LEU A 141 2.29 5.29 -14.55
CA LEU A 141 1.80 5.64 -13.22
C LEU A 141 1.16 7.02 -13.25
N PHE A 142 -0.03 7.12 -12.66
CA PHE A 142 -0.74 8.39 -12.47
C PHE A 142 -1.07 8.60 -11.00
N SER A 143 -0.56 9.69 -10.43
CA SER A 143 -0.88 10.11 -9.05
C SER A 143 -2.22 10.85 -9.05
N ILE A 144 -3.31 10.09 -8.96
CA ILE A 144 -4.70 10.57 -9.00
C ILE A 144 -5.56 9.75 -8.03
N GLY A 145 -6.51 10.39 -7.38
CA GLY A 145 -7.42 9.75 -6.43
C GLY A 145 -8.58 8.96 -7.06
N ALA A 146 -8.80 9.09 -8.38
CA ALA A 146 -9.84 8.35 -9.10
C ALA A 146 -9.38 7.99 -10.51
N ALA A 147 -9.79 6.82 -11.01
CA ALA A 147 -9.50 6.42 -12.39
C ALA A 147 -10.42 7.19 -13.37
N PRO A 148 -9.88 8.11 -14.17
CA PRO A 148 -10.68 8.82 -15.17
C PRO A 148 -11.11 7.83 -16.26
N ASN A 149 -12.25 8.07 -16.85
CA ASN A 149 -12.80 7.27 -17.96
C ASN A 149 -13.09 5.79 -17.64
N SER A 150 -13.05 5.40 -16.36
CA SER A 150 -13.40 4.04 -15.94
C SER A 150 -14.76 4.02 -15.25
N LYS A 151 -15.65 3.13 -15.68
CA LYS A 151 -16.89 2.83 -14.97
C LYS A 151 -16.59 1.85 -13.83
N ARG A 152 -17.49 1.78 -12.83
CA ARG A 152 -17.37 0.83 -11.72
C ARG A 152 -17.11 -0.60 -12.19
N ASP A 153 -17.85 -1.06 -13.18
CA ASP A 153 -17.77 -2.43 -13.69
C ASP A 153 -16.49 -2.73 -14.47
N ASP A 154 -15.76 -1.69 -14.90
CA ASP A 154 -14.47 -1.80 -15.59
C ASP A 154 -13.29 -1.84 -14.62
N MET A 155 -13.53 -1.56 -13.33
CA MET A 155 -12.47 -1.50 -12.34
C MET A 155 -11.99 -2.91 -11.92
N PRO A 156 -10.67 -3.15 -11.89
CA PRO A 156 -10.15 -4.46 -11.54
C PRO A 156 -10.34 -4.76 -10.04
N ILE A 157 -10.69 -6.00 -9.72
CA ILE A 157 -10.75 -6.48 -8.34
C ILE A 157 -9.39 -7.05 -7.95
N MET A 158 -8.81 -6.50 -6.89
CA MET A 158 -7.54 -6.98 -6.34
C MET A 158 -7.74 -8.21 -5.45
N PRO A 159 -6.75 -9.14 -5.34
CA PRO A 159 -6.92 -10.43 -4.69
C PRO A 159 -6.83 -10.37 -3.16
N LYS A 160 -7.38 -9.31 -2.55
CA LYS A 160 -7.52 -9.20 -1.09
C LYS A 160 -8.86 -9.80 -0.64
N ASN A 161 -8.85 -10.61 0.43
CA ASN A 161 -10.06 -11.28 0.93
C ASN A 161 -11.15 -10.29 1.35
N ARG A 162 -10.76 -9.11 1.84
CA ARG A 162 -11.71 -8.05 2.25
C ARG A 162 -12.59 -7.56 1.08
N TYR A 163 -12.09 -7.63 -0.15
CA TYR A 163 -12.83 -7.15 -1.35
C TYR A 163 -13.83 -8.15 -1.91
N LYS A 164 -13.88 -9.35 -1.37
CA LYS A 164 -14.92 -10.34 -1.71
C LYS A 164 -16.23 -10.14 -0.97
N LYS A 165 -16.25 -9.23 0.00
CA LYS A 165 -17.41 -8.95 0.87
C LYS A 165 -18.12 -7.62 0.51
N ILE A 166 -17.68 -6.97 -0.59
CA ILE A 166 -18.20 -5.67 -1.05
C ILE A 166 -19.11 -5.87 -2.31
#